data_2600187317e3ddce3f87a8756ca4525f
#
_entry.id   2600187317e3ddce3f87a8756ca4525f
#
_cell.length_a   1.000
_cell.length_b   1.000
_cell.length_c   1.000
_cell.angle_alpha   90.00
_cell.angle_beta   90.00
_cell.angle_gamma   90.00
#
_symmetry.space_group_name_H-M   'P 1'
#
loop_
_entity.id
_entity.type
_entity.pdbx_description
1 polymer ?
#
loop_
_entity_poly.entity_id
_entity_poly.type
_entity_poly.pdbx_seq_one_letter_code
_entity_poly.pdbx_strand_id
1 'polypeptide(L)'
;MIELSTDADRSRSAAEATLRALPRWFGLEEPILDYIAQTAVVPTFSASDGRRDVGFLTLTPYETTAAEITAMGVRPELHRRGYGRALVAAAEAHARAERRSILQVKTLGPSHPSEAFARTRRFYEALGSIPIEETTAFWGESNPCLILVKSL
;
A
#
# COMPACT_ATOMS: atom_id res chain seq x y z
N MET A 1 1.03 9.36 -19.02
CA MET A 1 2.37 8.92 -18.54
C MET A 1 2.35 8.82 -17.03
N ILE A 2 2.86 7.75 -16.47
CA ILE A 2 2.97 7.59 -15.02
C ILE A 2 4.32 8.15 -14.58
N GLU A 3 4.28 9.15 -13.70
CA GLU A 3 5.48 9.74 -13.10
C GLU A 3 5.55 9.33 -11.63
N LEU A 4 6.69 8.87 -11.18
CA LEU A 4 6.95 8.48 -9.79
C LEU A 4 7.87 9.50 -9.11
N SER A 5 7.66 9.73 -7.82
CA SER A 5 8.48 10.63 -7.01
C SER A 5 8.66 10.07 -5.60
N THR A 6 9.80 10.40 -5.00
CA THR A 6 10.12 10.14 -3.58
C THR A 6 10.27 11.44 -2.78
N ASP A 7 9.89 12.58 -3.36
CA ASP A 7 9.88 13.87 -2.66
C ASP A 7 8.92 13.80 -1.45
N ALA A 8 9.40 14.21 -0.28
CA ALA A 8 8.68 14.02 0.98
C ALA A 8 7.38 14.86 1.07
N ASP A 9 7.41 16.12 0.65
CA ASP A 9 6.23 16.98 0.72
C ASP A 9 5.18 16.54 -0.30
N ARG A 10 5.63 16.16 -1.49
CA ARG A 10 4.78 15.62 -2.53
C ARG A 10 4.15 14.30 -2.12
N SER A 11 4.93 13.41 -1.53
CA SER A 11 4.46 12.10 -1.05
C SER A 11 3.43 12.25 0.06
N ARG A 12 3.63 13.18 0.99
CA ARG A 12 2.67 13.49 2.04
C ARG A 12 1.34 14.00 1.47
N SER A 13 1.42 14.97 0.58
CA SER A 13 0.22 15.54 -0.06
C SER A 13 -0.54 14.52 -0.89
N ALA A 14 0.19 13.66 -1.62
CA ALA A 14 -0.38 12.57 -2.39
C ALA A 14 -1.09 11.55 -1.50
N ALA A 15 -0.48 11.19 -0.36
CA ALA A 15 -1.07 10.27 0.61
C ALA A 15 -2.37 10.83 1.17
N GLU A 16 -2.38 12.06 1.66
CA GLU A 16 -3.58 12.69 2.20
C GLU A 16 -4.72 12.74 1.18
N ALA A 17 -4.44 13.25 -0.01
CA ALA A 17 -5.44 13.38 -1.06
C ALA A 17 -6.01 12.01 -1.50
N THR A 18 -5.15 10.99 -1.57
CA THR A 18 -5.56 9.65 -1.98
C THR A 18 -6.37 8.94 -0.91
N LEU A 19 -5.93 8.97 0.34
CA LEU A 19 -6.62 8.33 1.46
C LEU A 19 -8.04 8.89 1.64
N ARG A 20 -8.18 10.21 1.54
CA ARG A 20 -9.50 10.86 1.64
C ARG A 20 -10.41 10.58 0.44
N ALA A 21 -9.86 10.17 -0.69
CA ALA A 21 -10.62 9.77 -1.88
C ALA A 21 -11.06 8.29 -1.86
N LEU A 22 -10.65 7.52 -0.84
CA LEU A 22 -10.89 6.08 -0.74
C LEU A 22 -11.70 5.70 0.51
N PRO A 23 -12.91 6.23 0.74
CA PRO A 23 -13.66 6.00 1.99
C PRO A 23 -14.07 4.53 2.21
N ARG A 24 -14.13 3.71 1.16
CA ARG A 24 -14.44 2.28 1.28
C ARG A 24 -13.30 1.46 1.86
N TRP A 25 -12.07 1.98 1.80
CA TRP A 25 -10.87 1.35 2.35
C TRP A 25 -10.37 2.09 3.61
N PHE A 26 -10.52 3.42 3.64
CA PHE A 26 -9.99 4.31 4.67
C PHE A 26 -11.11 5.24 5.17
N GLY A 27 -12.00 4.70 6.01
CA GLY A 27 -13.20 5.41 6.46
C GLY A 27 -13.05 6.16 7.77
N LEU A 28 -11.96 5.96 8.52
CA LEU A 28 -11.74 6.55 9.82
C LEU A 28 -10.62 7.58 9.78
N GLU A 29 -10.83 8.74 10.40
CA GLU A 29 -9.89 9.87 10.40
C GLU A 29 -8.57 9.54 11.12
N GLU A 30 -8.63 8.92 12.28
CA GLU A 30 -7.43 8.62 13.08
C GLU A 30 -6.42 7.74 12.36
N PRO A 31 -6.78 6.58 11.76
CA PRO A 31 -5.86 5.82 10.93
C PRO A 31 -5.33 6.58 9.70
N ILE A 32 -6.15 7.43 9.09
CA ILE A 32 -5.70 8.28 7.97
C ILE A 32 -4.56 9.20 8.42
N LEU A 33 -4.69 9.85 9.56
CA LEU A 33 -3.66 10.72 10.11
C LEU A 33 -2.37 9.96 10.43
N ASP A 34 -2.49 8.73 10.94
CA ASP A 34 -1.34 7.87 11.21
C ASP A 34 -0.59 7.50 9.91
N TYR A 35 -1.31 7.14 8.85
CA TYR A 35 -0.70 6.86 7.56
C TYR A 35 -0.02 8.09 6.95
N ILE A 36 -0.62 9.28 7.08
CA ILE A 36 -0.01 10.53 6.61
C ILE A 36 1.29 10.80 7.40
N ALA A 37 1.28 10.60 8.72
CA ALA A 37 2.44 10.79 9.56
C ALA A 37 3.59 9.84 9.19
N GLN A 38 3.30 8.61 8.80
CA GLN A 38 4.30 7.63 8.36
C GLN A 38 5.10 8.09 7.13
N THR A 39 4.51 8.90 6.26
CA THR A 39 5.21 9.40 5.07
C THR A 39 6.48 10.19 5.38
N ALA A 40 6.59 10.73 6.59
CA ALA A 40 7.75 11.49 7.04
C ALA A 40 8.88 10.61 7.60
N VAL A 41 8.61 9.35 7.92
CA VAL A 41 9.57 8.48 8.63
C VAL A 41 9.97 7.23 7.87
N VAL A 42 9.24 6.84 6.84
CA VAL A 42 9.57 5.68 5.99
C VAL A 42 9.63 6.05 4.52
N PRO A 43 10.35 5.29 3.68
CA PRO A 43 10.35 5.49 2.24
C PRO A 43 8.92 5.54 1.70
N THR A 44 8.60 6.59 0.97
CA THR A 44 7.26 6.82 0.42
C THR A 44 7.39 7.20 -1.06
N PHE A 45 6.56 6.60 -1.87
CA PHE A 45 6.49 6.80 -3.31
C PHE A 45 5.16 7.45 -3.65
N SER A 46 5.17 8.47 -4.51
CA SER A 46 3.96 9.04 -5.08
C SER A 46 3.91 8.80 -6.58
N ALA A 47 2.71 8.68 -7.12
CA ALA A 47 2.46 8.55 -8.55
C ALA A 47 1.62 9.74 -9.04
N SER A 48 1.95 10.25 -10.23
CA SER A 48 1.28 11.37 -10.88
C SER A 48 0.84 10.99 -12.29
N ASP A 49 -0.23 11.63 -12.75
CA ASP A 49 -0.70 11.54 -14.14
C ASP A 49 -0.10 12.67 -15.03
N GLY A 50 0.89 13.40 -14.50
CA GLY A 50 1.48 14.58 -15.15
C GLY A 50 0.77 15.88 -14.83
N ARG A 51 -0.37 15.85 -14.17
CA ARG A 51 -1.14 17.04 -13.75
C ARG A 51 -1.28 17.13 -12.23
N ARG A 52 -1.49 15.99 -11.58
CA ARG A 52 -1.66 15.90 -10.12
C ARG A 52 -1.14 14.57 -9.60
N ASP A 53 -0.89 14.50 -8.32
CA ASP A 53 -0.59 13.25 -7.65
C ASP A 53 -1.88 12.43 -7.48
N VAL A 54 -1.80 11.16 -7.82
CA VAL A 54 -2.97 10.28 -7.95
C VAL A 54 -2.86 9.00 -7.12
N GLY A 55 -1.71 8.75 -6.51
CA GLY A 55 -1.48 7.59 -5.69
C GLY A 55 -0.22 7.69 -4.84
N PHE A 56 -0.11 6.81 -3.86
CA PHE A 56 1.05 6.72 -2.98
C PHE A 56 1.25 5.30 -2.47
N LEU A 57 2.46 5.03 -1.96
CA LEU A 57 2.81 3.79 -1.27
C LEU A 57 3.87 4.10 -0.22
N THR A 58 3.66 3.64 1.02
CA THR A 58 4.67 3.67 2.08
C THR A 58 5.27 2.29 2.29
N LEU A 59 6.59 2.23 2.41
CA LEU A 59 7.36 1.00 2.55
C LEU A 59 8.11 1.02 3.86
N THR A 60 7.71 0.19 4.80
CA THR A 60 8.37 0.08 6.11
C THR A 60 9.39 -1.05 6.11
N PRO A 61 10.67 -0.79 6.43
CA PRO A 61 11.65 -1.87 6.60
C PRO A 61 11.38 -2.67 7.87
N TYR A 62 11.51 -4.00 7.77
CA TYR A 62 11.44 -4.92 8.92
C TYR A 62 12.74 -5.67 9.05
N GLU A 63 13.39 -5.53 10.20
CA GLU A 63 14.68 -6.14 10.47
C GLU A 63 15.66 -5.87 9.30
N THR A 64 16.42 -6.87 8.90
CA THR A 64 17.35 -6.76 7.76
C THR A 64 16.85 -7.47 6.50
N THR A 65 15.77 -8.24 6.60
CA THR A 65 15.38 -9.20 5.57
C THR A 65 14.12 -8.77 4.81
N ALA A 66 13.16 -8.13 5.45
CA ALA A 66 11.86 -7.85 4.89
C ALA A 66 11.56 -6.36 4.79
N ALA A 67 10.63 -6.02 3.92
CA ALA A 67 9.96 -4.73 3.89
C ALA A 67 8.45 -4.97 3.78
N GLU A 68 7.66 -4.05 4.33
CA GLU A 68 6.20 -4.13 4.27
C GLU A 68 5.61 -2.92 3.55
N ILE A 69 4.69 -3.17 2.63
CA ILE A 69 3.79 -2.12 2.14
C ILE A 69 2.81 -1.84 3.28
N THR A 70 3.00 -0.75 4.00
CA THR A 70 2.19 -0.42 5.18
C THR A 70 0.95 0.38 4.83
N ALA A 71 0.99 1.15 3.76
CA ALA A 71 -0.19 1.80 3.19
C ALA A 71 0.03 2.03 1.71
N MET A 72 -1.01 1.90 0.92
CA MET A 72 -1.02 2.36 -0.46
C MET A 72 -2.43 2.64 -0.95
N GLY A 73 -2.53 3.49 -1.93
CA GLY A 73 -3.79 3.77 -2.60
C GLY A 73 -3.57 4.49 -3.92
N VAL A 74 -4.55 4.34 -4.79
CA VAL A 74 -4.67 5.07 -6.05
C VAL A 74 -6.09 5.64 -6.11
N ARG A 75 -6.25 6.86 -6.58
CA ARG A 75 -7.57 7.47 -6.72
C ARG A 75 -8.52 6.55 -7.51
N PRO A 76 -9.78 6.40 -7.07
CA PRO A 76 -10.71 5.41 -7.64
C PRO A 76 -10.89 5.54 -9.16
N GLU A 77 -10.96 6.76 -9.67
CA GLU A 77 -11.15 7.04 -11.10
C GLU A 77 -9.95 6.62 -11.97
N LEU A 78 -8.83 6.28 -11.34
CA LEU A 78 -7.60 5.84 -12.01
C LEU A 78 -7.23 4.38 -11.71
N HIS A 79 -8.12 3.64 -11.07
CA HIS A 79 -7.92 2.22 -10.87
C HIS A 79 -7.82 1.50 -12.23
N ARG A 80 -7.04 0.41 -12.27
CA ARG A 80 -6.79 -0.44 -13.43
C ARG A 80 -6.08 0.26 -14.60
N ARG A 81 -5.38 1.36 -14.32
CA ARG A 81 -4.57 2.09 -15.30
C ARG A 81 -3.05 1.93 -15.09
N GLY A 82 -2.65 1.00 -14.22
CA GLY A 82 -1.24 0.66 -14.00
C GLY A 82 -0.54 1.44 -12.90
N TYR A 83 -1.16 2.44 -12.27
CA TYR A 83 -0.53 3.25 -11.22
C TYR A 83 -0.14 2.40 -10.00
N GLY A 84 -1.04 1.54 -9.53
CA GLY A 84 -0.73 0.64 -8.41
C GLY A 84 0.42 -0.31 -8.71
N ARG A 85 0.45 -0.87 -9.91
CA ARG A 85 1.56 -1.73 -10.36
C ARG A 85 2.89 -0.97 -10.40
N ALA A 86 2.88 0.27 -10.89
CA ALA A 86 4.07 1.10 -10.96
C ALA A 86 4.61 1.44 -9.55
N LEU A 87 3.72 1.77 -8.61
CA LEU A 87 4.08 2.03 -7.22
C LEU A 87 4.71 0.79 -6.56
N VAL A 88 4.12 -0.38 -6.73
CA VAL A 88 4.67 -1.63 -6.17
C VAL A 88 6.01 -1.97 -6.81
N ALA A 89 6.15 -1.80 -8.13
CA ALA A 89 7.42 -2.04 -8.82
C ALA A 89 8.54 -1.13 -8.30
N ALA A 90 8.25 0.15 -8.03
CA ALA A 90 9.21 1.08 -7.44
C ALA A 90 9.60 0.68 -6.03
N ALA A 91 8.64 0.27 -5.21
CA ALA A 91 8.88 -0.22 -3.86
C ALA A 91 9.72 -1.50 -3.85
N GLU A 92 9.45 -2.44 -4.76
CA GLU A 92 10.25 -3.66 -4.91
C GLU A 92 11.69 -3.35 -5.32
N ALA A 93 11.87 -2.44 -6.27
CA ALA A 93 13.21 -2.03 -6.71
C ALA A 93 14.01 -1.41 -5.56
N HIS A 94 13.36 -0.55 -4.76
CA HIS A 94 13.97 0.04 -3.57
C HIS A 94 14.33 -1.04 -2.54
N ALA A 95 13.40 -1.95 -2.24
CA ALA A 95 13.63 -3.03 -1.29
C ALA A 95 14.81 -3.93 -1.71
N ARG A 96 14.91 -4.27 -3.00
CA ARG A 96 16.05 -5.03 -3.54
C ARG A 96 17.37 -4.27 -3.41
N ALA A 97 17.37 -2.97 -3.68
CA ALA A 97 18.55 -2.12 -3.51
C ALA A 97 19.02 -2.10 -2.05
N GLU A 98 18.09 -2.15 -1.09
CA GLU A 98 18.35 -2.28 0.34
C GLU A 98 18.62 -3.73 0.78
N ARG A 99 18.78 -4.65 -0.17
CA ARG A 99 19.05 -6.08 0.07
C ARG A 99 17.97 -6.81 0.86
N ARG A 100 16.72 -6.34 0.74
CA ARG A 100 15.56 -7.06 1.28
C ARG A 100 15.21 -8.21 0.36
N SER A 101 14.84 -9.34 0.92
CA SER A 101 14.49 -10.56 0.17
C SER A 101 13.00 -10.90 0.20
N ILE A 102 12.24 -10.24 1.07
CA ILE A 102 10.82 -10.49 1.24
C ILE A 102 10.05 -9.17 1.27
N LEU A 103 8.99 -9.10 0.48
CA LEU A 103 7.99 -8.04 0.57
C LEU A 103 6.73 -8.60 1.22
N GLN A 104 6.23 -7.92 2.25
CA GLN A 104 5.01 -8.28 2.97
C GLN A 104 3.95 -7.21 2.77
N VAL A 105 2.69 -7.62 2.81
CA VAL A 105 1.54 -6.72 2.92
C VAL A 105 0.49 -7.34 3.82
N LYS A 106 -0.20 -6.51 4.60
CA LYS A 106 -1.37 -6.88 5.38
C LYS A 106 -2.58 -6.18 4.81
N THR A 107 -3.66 -6.91 4.64
CA THR A 107 -4.93 -6.35 4.17
C THR A 107 -6.10 -7.07 4.83
N LEU A 108 -7.31 -6.53 4.71
CA LEU A 108 -8.49 -7.16 5.28
C LEU A 108 -8.74 -8.51 4.61
N GLY A 109 -8.89 -9.54 5.44
CA GLY A 109 -8.98 -10.93 4.99
C GLY A 109 -10.35 -11.32 4.43
N PRO A 110 -10.41 -12.49 3.74
CA PRO A 110 -11.62 -12.95 3.06
C PRO A 110 -12.78 -13.32 3.99
N SER A 111 -12.53 -13.52 5.27
CA SER A 111 -13.61 -13.73 6.26
C SER A 111 -14.47 -12.49 6.47
N HIS A 112 -13.99 -11.31 6.06
CA HIS A 112 -14.78 -10.08 6.03
C HIS A 112 -15.43 -9.92 4.64
N PRO A 113 -16.73 -9.56 4.55
CA PRO A 113 -17.46 -9.54 3.27
C PRO A 113 -17.24 -8.28 2.42
N SER A 114 -16.16 -7.53 2.61
CA SER A 114 -15.86 -6.33 1.84
C SER A 114 -15.46 -6.64 0.40
N GLU A 115 -16.26 -6.22 -0.57
CA GLU A 115 -15.92 -6.36 -1.98
C GLU A 115 -14.74 -5.45 -2.40
N ALA A 116 -14.61 -4.28 -1.77
CA ALA A 116 -13.48 -3.38 -2.01
C ALA A 116 -12.16 -4.06 -1.66
N PHE A 117 -12.07 -4.70 -0.49
CA PHE A 117 -10.87 -5.43 -0.07
C PHE A 117 -10.67 -6.75 -0.82
N ALA A 118 -11.73 -7.39 -1.31
CA ALA A 118 -11.59 -8.53 -2.21
C ALA A 118 -10.83 -8.14 -3.49
N ARG A 119 -11.10 -6.97 -4.05
CA ARG A 119 -10.34 -6.42 -5.20
C ARG A 119 -8.89 -6.13 -4.83
N THR A 120 -8.64 -5.62 -3.64
CA THR A 120 -7.28 -5.37 -3.13
C THR A 120 -6.48 -6.66 -3.03
N ARG A 121 -7.06 -7.73 -2.48
CA ARG A 121 -6.40 -9.05 -2.40
C ARG A 121 -6.04 -9.58 -3.78
N ARG A 122 -6.97 -9.52 -4.73
CA ARG A 122 -6.70 -9.95 -6.13
C ARG A 122 -5.59 -9.13 -6.78
N PHE A 123 -5.51 -7.84 -6.47
CA PHE A 123 -4.42 -6.97 -6.95
C PHE A 123 -3.06 -7.48 -6.47
N TYR A 124 -2.89 -7.74 -5.18
CA TYR A 124 -1.61 -8.24 -4.65
C TYR A 124 -1.26 -9.63 -5.17
N GLU A 125 -2.23 -10.53 -5.24
CA GLU A 125 -2.02 -11.88 -5.79
C GLU A 125 -1.62 -11.83 -7.27
N ALA A 126 -2.22 -10.95 -8.05
CA ALA A 126 -1.87 -10.75 -9.46
C ALA A 126 -0.43 -10.22 -9.64
N LEU A 127 0.13 -9.56 -8.63
CA LEU A 127 1.53 -9.10 -8.61
C LEU A 127 2.51 -10.15 -8.05
N GLY A 128 2.02 -11.34 -7.71
CA GLY A 128 2.84 -12.44 -7.24
C GLY A 128 2.91 -12.62 -5.73
N SER A 129 2.15 -11.84 -4.95
CA SER A 129 2.05 -12.04 -3.51
C SER A 129 1.25 -13.30 -3.19
N ILE A 130 1.70 -14.05 -2.19
CA ILE A 130 1.11 -15.30 -1.76
C ILE A 130 0.51 -15.12 -0.38
N PRO A 131 -0.80 -15.41 -0.17
CA PRO A 131 -1.40 -15.37 1.14
C PRO A 131 -0.84 -16.50 2.01
N ILE A 132 -0.45 -16.19 3.23
CA ILE A 132 0.14 -17.16 4.15
C ILE A 132 -0.69 -17.38 5.42
N GLU A 133 -1.43 -16.39 5.89
CA GLU A 133 -2.20 -16.51 7.13
C GLU A 133 -3.30 -15.46 7.19
N GLU A 134 -4.48 -15.84 7.67
CA GLU A 134 -5.51 -14.93 8.12
C GLU A 134 -5.59 -15.01 9.65
N THR A 135 -5.52 -13.87 10.34
CA THR A 135 -5.49 -13.81 11.80
C THR A 135 -6.28 -12.62 12.34
N THR A 136 -6.85 -12.78 13.51
CA THR A 136 -7.54 -11.70 14.24
C THR A 136 -6.64 -11.00 15.26
N ALA A 137 -5.37 -11.39 15.34
CA ALA A 137 -4.43 -10.91 16.34
C ALA A 137 -4.03 -9.43 16.19
N PHE A 138 -4.04 -8.90 14.97
CA PHE A 138 -3.58 -7.52 14.72
C PHE A 138 -4.68 -6.46 14.85
N TRP A 139 -5.89 -6.76 14.33
CA TRP A 139 -6.97 -5.76 14.19
C TRP A 139 -8.27 -6.18 14.88
N GLY A 140 -8.26 -7.27 15.66
CA GLY A 140 -9.43 -7.79 16.35
C GLY A 140 -10.32 -8.66 15.46
N GLU A 141 -11.33 -9.27 16.08
CA GLU A 141 -12.19 -10.26 15.43
C GLU A 141 -13.03 -9.69 14.29
N SER A 142 -13.42 -8.42 14.39
CA SER A 142 -14.22 -7.76 13.35
C SER A 142 -13.43 -7.42 12.09
N ASN A 143 -12.10 -7.41 12.18
CA ASN A 143 -11.21 -7.04 11.08
C ASN A 143 -10.11 -8.10 10.91
N PRO A 144 -10.44 -9.27 10.37
CA PRO A 144 -9.44 -10.31 10.13
C PRO A 144 -8.38 -9.81 9.16
N CYS A 145 -7.12 -10.05 9.51
CA CYS A 145 -5.96 -9.61 8.74
C CYS A 145 -5.44 -10.76 7.90
N LEU A 146 -5.34 -10.56 6.60
CA LEU A 146 -4.63 -11.48 5.70
C LEU A 146 -3.20 -10.97 5.50
N ILE A 147 -2.23 -11.83 5.74
CA ILE A 147 -0.81 -11.57 5.49
C ILE A 147 -0.45 -12.21 4.16
N LEU A 148 0.10 -11.40 3.24
CA LEU A 148 0.64 -11.88 1.98
C LEU A 148 2.13 -11.56 1.91
N VAL A 149 2.89 -12.46 1.29
CA VAL A 149 4.34 -12.29 1.09
C VAL A 149 4.74 -12.56 -0.35
N LYS A 150 5.83 -11.93 -0.76
CA LYS A 150 6.44 -12.11 -2.07
C LYS A 150 7.95 -12.18 -1.92
N SER A 151 8.57 -13.15 -2.57
CA SER A 151 10.02 -13.23 -2.72
C SER A 151 10.50 -12.13 -3.66
N LEU A 152 11.56 -11.42 -3.28
CA LEU A 152 12.13 -10.33 -4.07
C LEU A 152 13.34 -10.76 -4.91
#